data_4f889145f75f87960c0e1626a73c0a5a
#
_entry.id   4f889145f75f87960c0e1626a73c0a5a
#
_cell.length_a   1.000
_cell.length_b   1.000
_cell.length_c   1.000
_cell.angle_alpha   90.00
_cell.angle_beta   90.00
_cell.angle_gamma   90.00
#
_symmetry.space_group_name_H-M   'P 1'
#
loop_
_entity.id
_entity.type
_entity.pdbx_description
1 polymer ?
#
loop_
_entity_poly.entity_id
_entity_poly.type
_entity_poly.pdbx_seq_one_letter_code
_entity_poly.pdbx_strand_id
1 'polypeptide(L)'
;MKIKIFILALIAAFLGTANVAAQSETDNNTKTDKLHAPDGLFNHLSIGLSTGLSGTGIDVTMPVHRLITVRAGYSGFHFGDIKFKAINTAEDLAGYALVEDDAVRRAQMSDRIELAAKPNFWNMFMLAEIHPFTNDSFHFTAGFYVGSKNFLHFRNTNDGALDFLYDANTKVEEYNRAFNTRFSPVGLKFGDYVFTADENGNIDVMMKTNVFKPYLGVGVGKHIAQNHRLSFALDLGLIFWGAPKFVLNNGKEIKSSGKEAGITQVFSWLDAWPSLQVKLAYKIF
;
A
#
# COMPACT_ATOMS: atom_id res chain seq x y z
N MET A 1 0.64 7.89 18.53
CA MET A 1 1.79 8.80 18.84
C MET A 1 3.12 8.28 18.28
N LYS A 2 3.45 6.98 18.41
CA LYS A 2 4.73 6.39 17.94
C LYS A 2 4.98 6.48 16.42
N ILE A 3 3.94 6.34 15.58
CA ILE A 3 4.07 6.38 14.10
C ILE A 3 4.38 7.79 13.60
N LYS A 4 3.79 8.83 14.21
CA LYS A 4 4.12 10.24 13.86
C LYS A 4 5.60 10.55 14.13
N ILE A 5 6.14 10.00 15.23
CA ILE A 5 7.56 10.16 15.59
C ILE A 5 8.44 9.40 14.60
N PHE A 6 8.03 8.21 14.14
CA PHE A 6 8.78 7.43 13.16
C PHE A 6 8.84 8.11 11.79
N ILE A 7 7.71 8.66 11.32
CA ILE A 7 7.64 9.44 10.07
C ILE A 7 8.50 10.69 10.18
N LEU A 8 8.43 11.42 11.32
CA LEU A 8 9.26 12.61 11.55
C LEU A 8 10.76 12.26 11.63
N ALA A 9 11.11 11.15 12.26
CA ALA A 9 12.48 10.65 12.34
C ALA A 9 13.01 10.22 10.95
N LEU A 10 12.16 9.61 10.11
CA LEU A 10 12.51 9.25 8.75
C LEU A 10 12.76 10.50 7.88
N ILE A 11 11.91 11.53 8.02
CA ILE A 11 12.07 12.81 7.34
C ILE A 11 13.34 13.52 7.82
N ALA A 12 13.62 13.51 9.13
CA ALA A 12 14.83 14.14 9.70
C ALA A 12 16.11 13.41 9.26
N ALA A 13 16.09 12.06 9.21
CA ALA A 13 17.20 11.26 8.68
C ALA A 13 17.44 11.56 7.20
N PHE A 14 16.36 11.72 6.42
CA PHE A 14 16.40 12.03 5.00
C PHE A 14 17.00 13.44 4.74
N LEU A 15 16.61 14.44 5.54
CA LEU A 15 17.18 15.79 5.46
C LEU A 15 18.66 15.82 5.88
N GLY A 16 19.06 14.96 6.82
CA GLY A 16 20.45 14.81 7.23
C GLY A 16 21.34 14.22 6.12
N THR A 17 20.84 13.24 5.37
CA THR A 17 21.57 12.64 4.25
C THR A 17 21.68 13.58 3.04
N ALA A 18 20.69 14.45 2.84
CA ALA A 18 20.73 15.47 1.79
C ALA A 18 21.90 16.44 1.97
N ASN A 19 22.26 16.80 3.21
CA ASN A 19 23.40 17.64 3.50
C ASN A 19 24.75 16.93 3.26
N VAL A 20 24.82 15.63 3.49
CA VAL A 20 26.06 14.84 3.23
C VAL A 20 26.29 14.67 1.73
N ALA A 21 25.22 14.45 0.96
CA ALA A 21 25.32 14.36 -0.50
C ALA A 21 25.73 15.71 -1.14
N ALA A 22 25.29 16.84 -0.55
CA ALA A 22 25.69 18.18 -1.00
C ALA A 22 27.14 18.54 -0.67
N GLN A 23 27.74 17.92 0.37
CA GLN A 23 29.12 18.19 0.75
C GLN A 23 30.17 17.38 -0.03
N SER A 24 29.80 16.28 -0.66
CA SER A 24 30.73 15.43 -1.42
C SER A 24 30.99 15.92 -2.86
N GLU A 25 30.30 16.95 -3.33
CA GLU A 25 30.50 17.54 -4.65
C GLU A 25 31.33 18.82 -4.68
N THR A 26 32.00 19.19 -3.56
CA THR A 26 32.84 20.39 -3.53
C THR A 26 34.29 20.05 -3.88
N ASP A 27 34.53 19.51 -5.07
CA ASP A 27 35.84 19.64 -5.69
C ASP A 27 35.76 19.58 -7.20
N ASN A 28 36.25 20.67 -7.78
CA ASN A 28 36.75 20.86 -9.11
C ASN A 28 35.83 21.08 -10.30
N ASN A 29 35.89 22.32 -10.66
CA ASN A 29 35.82 22.88 -12.00
C ASN A 29 34.50 23.48 -12.46
N THR A 30 34.51 24.80 -12.36
CA THR A 30 33.78 25.80 -13.13
C THR A 30 33.57 25.42 -14.61
N LYS A 31 32.58 24.59 -14.83
CA LYS A 31 31.69 24.66 -15.99
C LYS A 31 30.32 24.30 -15.45
N THR A 32 29.53 25.31 -15.17
CA THR A 32 28.09 25.23 -15.05
C THR A 32 27.56 24.73 -16.41
N ASP A 33 27.69 23.44 -16.67
CA ASP A 33 26.90 22.80 -17.69
C ASP A 33 25.46 22.81 -17.17
N LYS A 34 24.78 23.83 -17.61
CA LYS A 34 23.37 24.08 -17.35
C LYS A 34 22.62 22.86 -17.87
N LEU A 35 22.12 22.04 -16.96
CA LEU A 35 21.31 20.86 -17.28
C LEU A 35 20.06 21.21 -18.07
N HIS A 36 19.71 22.44 -18.07
CA HIS A 36 18.59 23.04 -18.73
C HIS A 36 19.12 24.07 -19.71
N ALA A 37 19.43 23.63 -20.91
CA ALA A 37 19.68 24.57 -21.99
C ALA A 37 18.50 25.55 -22.04
N PRO A 38 18.77 26.89 -22.19
CA PRO A 38 17.71 27.89 -22.21
C PRO A 38 16.65 27.66 -23.27
N ASP A 39 16.92 26.85 -24.28
CA ASP A 39 16.15 26.73 -25.52
C ASP A 39 15.63 25.32 -25.81
N GLY A 40 15.73 24.33 -24.88
CA GLY A 40 15.43 22.94 -25.19
C GLY A 40 14.34 22.33 -24.33
N LEU A 41 13.06 22.57 -24.65
CA LEU A 41 11.98 21.65 -24.34
C LEU A 41 12.32 20.29 -24.97
N PHE A 42 12.30 19.21 -24.14
CA PHE A 42 12.44 17.82 -24.62
C PHE A 42 13.84 17.42 -25.15
N ASN A 43 14.91 18.03 -24.69
CA ASN A 43 16.26 17.76 -25.18
C ASN A 43 16.94 16.53 -24.55
N HIS A 44 16.34 15.94 -23.51
CA HIS A 44 16.83 14.73 -22.87
C HIS A 44 15.69 13.77 -22.56
N LEU A 45 15.93 12.48 -22.78
CA LEU A 45 15.02 11.40 -22.46
C LEU A 45 15.76 10.35 -21.64
N SER A 46 15.18 9.94 -20.51
CA SER A 46 15.70 8.84 -19.69
C SER A 46 14.66 7.77 -19.50
N ILE A 47 15.09 6.51 -19.46
CA ILE A 47 14.30 5.37 -19.02
C ILE A 47 14.79 5.00 -17.63
N GLY A 48 13.86 4.82 -16.68
CA GLY A 48 14.14 4.47 -15.30
C GLY A 48 13.56 3.13 -14.90
N LEU A 49 14.28 2.44 -14.03
CA LEU A 49 13.79 1.29 -13.27
C LEU A 49 13.74 1.70 -11.81
N SER A 50 12.64 1.43 -11.13
CA SER A 50 12.46 1.76 -9.73
C SER A 50 12.01 0.54 -8.92
N THR A 51 12.35 0.54 -7.63
CA THR A 51 11.88 -0.46 -6.67
C THR A 51 11.69 0.18 -5.30
N GLY A 52 10.72 -0.32 -4.54
CA GLY A 52 10.43 0.21 -3.21
C GLY A 52 9.06 -0.20 -2.67
N LEU A 53 8.53 0.61 -1.76
CA LEU A 53 7.24 0.34 -1.10
C LEU A 53 6.02 0.43 -2.03
N SER A 54 6.18 1.01 -3.22
CA SER A 54 5.14 1.06 -4.27
C SER A 54 5.33 -0.03 -5.33
N GLY A 55 6.20 -1.02 -5.05
CA GLY A 55 6.55 -2.11 -5.95
C GLY A 55 7.73 -1.78 -6.86
N THR A 56 7.89 -2.61 -7.90
CA THR A 56 8.84 -2.38 -8.98
C THR A 56 8.18 -1.60 -10.11
N GLY A 57 8.93 -0.75 -10.79
CA GLY A 57 8.37 0.11 -11.83
C GLY A 57 9.36 0.39 -12.94
N ILE A 58 8.79 0.83 -14.05
CA ILE A 58 9.51 1.38 -15.21
C ILE A 58 8.89 2.71 -15.58
N ASP A 59 9.72 3.67 -15.91
CA ASP A 59 9.25 5.00 -16.30
C ASP A 59 10.13 5.64 -17.37
N VAL A 60 9.53 6.66 -18.00
CA VAL A 60 10.20 7.58 -18.90
C VAL A 60 10.20 8.97 -18.25
N THR A 61 11.34 9.62 -18.26
CA THR A 61 11.54 10.93 -17.64
C THR A 61 12.08 11.92 -18.69
N MET A 62 11.51 13.13 -18.68
CA MET A 62 11.82 14.18 -19.66
C MET A 62 11.77 15.57 -18.99
N PRO A 63 12.77 16.46 -19.22
CA PRO A 63 12.69 17.84 -18.77
C PRO A 63 11.74 18.63 -19.68
N VAL A 64 10.78 19.31 -19.10
CA VAL A 64 9.80 20.16 -19.80
C VAL A 64 10.04 21.65 -19.55
N HIS A 65 10.79 21.95 -18.52
CA HIS A 65 11.21 23.31 -18.14
C HIS A 65 12.53 23.23 -17.39
N ARG A 66 13.27 24.34 -17.31
CA ARG A 66 14.56 24.38 -16.58
C ARG A 66 14.49 23.94 -15.11
N LEU A 67 13.32 24.03 -14.47
CA LEU A 67 13.07 23.62 -13.10
C LEU A 67 12.07 22.46 -13.00
N ILE A 68 11.51 21.98 -14.11
CA ILE A 68 10.44 21.00 -14.09
C ILE A 68 10.79 19.82 -14.98
N THR A 69 10.74 18.64 -14.39
CA THR A 69 10.87 17.36 -15.07
C THR A 69 9.54 16.61 -14.97
N VAL A 70 9.10 15.98 -16.04
CA VAL A 70 7.91 15.14 -16.05
C VAL A 70 8.32 13.67 -16.16
N ARG A 71 7.66 12.83 -15.39
CA ARG A 71 7.89 11.40 -15.34
C ARG A 71 6.57 10.67 -15.52
N ALA A 72 6.52 9.71 -16.43
CA ALA A 72 5.36 8.84 -16.64
C ALA A 72 5.80 7.39 -16.69
N GLY A 73 5.03 6.50 -16.07
CA GLY A 73 5.43 5.12 -15.98
C GLY A 73 4.39 4.18 -15.38
N TYR A 74 4.85 2.99 -15.08
CA TYR A 74 4.10 1.92 -14.46
C TYR A 74 4.85 1.41 -13.23
N SER A 75 4.12 1.07 -12.18
CA SER A 75 4.67 0.40 -11.00
C SER A 75 3.66 -0.59 -10.41
N GLY A 76 4.17 -1.64 -9.77
CA GLY A 76 3.30 -2.61 -9.13
C GLY A 76 4.04 -3.68 -8.32
N PHE A 77 3.28 -4.36 -7.46
CA PHE A 77 3.76 -5.53 -6.75
C PHE A 77 3.53 -6.79 -7.60
N HIS A 78 4.57 -7.59 -7.71
CA HIS A 78 4.56 -8.87 -8.41
C HIS A 78 4.93 -10.00 -7.44
N PHE A 79 4.35 -9.95 -6.22
CA PHE A 79 4.56 -10.98 -5.22
C PHE A 79 3.47 -12.04 -5.30
N GLY A 80 3.85 -13.28 -4.93
CA GLY A 80 2.89 -14.37 -4.73
C GLY A 80 2.04 -14.16 -3.47
N ASP A 81 1.25 -15.16 -3.15
CA ASP A 81 0.38 -15.16 -1.98
C ASP A 81 1.20 -15.06 -0.69
N ILE A 82 0.81 -14.13 0.18
CA ILE A 82 1.36 -13.97 1.51
C ILE A 82 0.49 -14.77 2.47
N LYS A 83 1.02 -15.85 3.04
CA LYS A 83 0.30 -16.70 3.97
C LYS A 83 0.47 -16.19 5.40
N PHE A 84 -0.62 -16.16 6.15
CA PHE A 84 -0.63 -15.78 7.56
C PHE A 84 -1.72 -16.54 8.31
N LYS A 85 -1.59 -16.59 9.64
CA LYS A 85 -2.57 -17.23 10.51
C LYS A 85 -3.49 -16.17 11.10
N ALA A 86 -4.78 -16.33 10.90
CA ALA A 86 -5.82 -15.49 11.48
C ALA A 86 -6.40 -16.12 12.75
N ILE A 87 -6.85 -15.27 13.68
CA ILE A 87 -7.48 -15.68 14.93
C ILE A 87 -8.98 -15.80 14.68
N ASN A 88 -9.57 -16.89 15.16
CA ASN A 88 -11.00 -17.12 15.13
C ASN A 88 -11.70 -16.43 16.32
N THR A 89 -12.86 -15.82 16.09
CA THR A 89 -13.65 -15.14 17.12
C THR A 89 -14.66 -16.04 17.82
N ALA A 90 -14.69 -17.35 17.56
CA ALA A 90 -15.64 -18.27 18.16
C ALA A 90 -15.51 -18.39 19.69
N GLU A 91 -14.33 -18.06 20.25
CA GLU A 91 -14.12 -18.00 21.70
C GLU A 91 -15.02 -16.97 22.40
N ASP A 92 -15.42 -15.90 21.69
CA ASP A 92 -16.31 -14.85 22.23
C ASP A 92 -17.71 -15.40 22.57
N LEU A 93 -18.07 -16.60 22.09
CA LEU A 93 -19.30 -17.32 22.42
C LEU A 93 -19.19 -18.23 23.64
N ALA A 94 -18.01 -18.32 24.27
CA ALA A 94 -17.80 -19.13 25.45
C ALA A 94 -18.72 -18.66 26.58
N GLY A 95 -19.46 -19.61 27.20
CA GLY A 95 -20.40 -19.34 28.30
C GLY A 95 -21.86 -19.16 27.89
N TYR A 96 -22.18 -19.21 26.60
CA TYR A 96 -23.58 -19.22 26.13
C TYR A 96 -24.04 -20.63 25.75
N ALA A 97 -25.36 -20.86 25.79
CA ALA A 97 -25.98 -22.16 25.42
C ALA A 97 -25.62 -22.62 23.99
N LEU A 98 -25.16 -21.73 23.12
CA LEU A 98 -24.65 -22.02 21.80
C LEU A 98 -23.42 -22.97 21.79
N VAL A 99 -22.68 -23.05 22.91
CA VAL A 99 -21.48 -23.90 23.03
C VAL A 99 -21.82 -25.39 22.99
N GLU A 100 -23.06 -25.76 23.26
CA GLU A 100 -23.52 -27.16 23.19
C GLU A 100 -23.73 -27.64 21.74
N ASP A 101 -23.85 -26.72 20.76
CA ASP A 101 -23.95 -27.05 19.35
C ASP A 101 -22.61 -27.51 18.78
N ASP A 102 -22.60 -28.62 18.06
CA ASP A 102 -21.39 -29.22 17.49
C ASP A 102 -20.69 -28.31 16.46
N ALA A 103 -21.42 -27.49 15.73
CA ALA A 103 -20.85 -26.56 14.74
C ALA A 103 -20.08 -25.43 15.45
N VAL A 104 -20.68 -24.86 16.51
CA VAL A 104 -20.04 -23.82 17.31
C VAL A 104 -18.81 -24.35 18.04
N ARG A 105 -18.91 -25.58 18.59
CA ARG A 105 -17.79 -26.24 19.28
C ARG A 105 -16.62 -26.53 18.33
N ARG A 106 -16.89 -26.99 17.08
CA ARG A 106 -15.84 -27.15 16.05
C ARG A 106 -15.17 -25.84 15.72
N ALA A 107 -15.93 -24.75 15.63
CA ALA A 107 -15.39 -23.42 15.42
C ALA A 107 -14.46 -22.99 16.54
N GLN A 108 -14.84 -23.24 17.80
CA GLN A 108 -14.01 -22.89 18.98
C GLN A 108 -12.69 -23.68 19.06
N MET A 109 -12.66 -24.92 18.57
CA MET A 109 -11.44 -25.75 18.55
C MET A 109 -10.42 -25.33 17.51
N SER A 110 -10.77 -24.46 16.59
CA SER A 110 -9.92 -24.04 15.48
C SER A 110 -9.25 -22.69 15.76
N ASP A 111 -8.27 -22.67 16.68
CA ASP A 111 -7.61 -21.44 17.15
C ASP A 111 -6.99 -20.58 16.04
N ARG A 112 -6.39 -21.21 15.04
CA ARG A 112 -5.60 -20.53 14.03
C ARG A 112 -5.84 -21.09 12.63
N ILE A 113 -6.35 -20.28 11.76
CA ILE A 113 -6.68 -20.64 10.38
C ILE A 113 -5.73 -19.94 9.43
N GLU A 114 -5.18 -20.68 8.47
CA GLU A 114 -4.27 -20.13 7.45
C GLU A 114 -5.07 -19.42 6.36
N LEU A 115 -4.79 -18.14 6.18
CA LEU A 115 -5.27 -17.30 5.09
C LEU A 115 -4.14 -16.93 4.17
N ALA A 116 -4.45 -16.73 2.91
CA ALA A 116 -3.59 -16.15 1.91
C ALA A 116 -4.08 -14.75 1.54
N ALA A 117 -3.18 -13.78 1.53
CA ALA A 117 -3.41 -12.46 0.98
C ALA A 117 -2.61 -12.31 -0.32
N LYS A 118 -3.28 -12.06 -1.43
CA LYS A 118 -2.66 -11.80 -2.73
C LYS A 118 -2.64 -10.29 -2.97
N PRO A 119 -1.46 -9.66 -2.98
CA PRO A 119 -1.34 -8.27 -3.39
C PRO A 119 -1.64 -8.09 -4.87
N ASN A 120 -2.43 -7.08 -5.20
CA ASN A 120 -2.76 -6.71 -6.57
C ASN A 120 -2.66 -5.19 -6.72
N PHE A 121 -1.47 -4.67 -6.48
CA PHE A 121 -1.20 -3.24 -6.55
C PHE A 121 -0.39 -2.94 -7.80
N TRP A 122 -1.07 -2.45 -8.83
CA TRP A 122 -0.46 -1.92 -10.04
C TRP A 122 -1.02 -0.54 -10.36
N ASN A 123 -0.18 0.33 -10.83
CA ASN A 123 -0.56 1.69 -11.19
C ASN A 123 0.24 2.19 -12.37
N MET A 124 -0.39 2.94 -13.24
CA MET A 124 0.26 3.90 -14.10
C MET A 124 0.38 5.22 -13.34
N PHE A 125 1.41 5.99 -13.59
CA PHE A 125 1.58 7.27 -12.92
C PHE A 125 2.07 8.35 -13.88
N MET A 126 1.73 9.59 -13.52
CA MET A 126 2.28 10.79 -14.12
C MET A 126 2.64 11.79 -13.02
N LEU A 127 3.91 12.14 -12.95
CA LEU A 127 4.50 12.95 -11.89
C LEU A 127 5.26 14.13 -12.49
N ALA A 128 5.16 15.29 -11.86
CA ALA A 128 5.97 16.46 -12.14
C ALA A 128 6.93 16.68 -10.96
N GLU A 129 8.19 16.88 -11.27
CA GLU A 129 9.27 17.13 -10.32
C GLU A 129 9.74 18.57 -10.46
N ILE A 130 9.81 19.27 -9.36
CA ILE A 130 10.26 20.67 -9.31
C ILE A 130 11.61 20.69 -8.60
N HIS A 131 12.64 21.18 -9.28
CA HIS A 131 14.00 21.31 -8.77
C HIS A 131 14.27 22.77 -8.38
N PRO A 132 14.06 23.16 -7.09
CA PRO A 132 14.13 24.56 -6.68
C PRO A 132 15.56 25.08 -6.51
N PHE A 133 16.54 24.18 -6.43
CA PHE A 133 17.94 24.53 -6.17
C PHE A 133 18.83 24.32 -7.37
N THR A 134 19.91 25.06 -7.45
CA THR A 134 20.85 25.03 -8.58
C THR A 134 21.63 23.73 -8.72
N ASN A 135 21.76 22.95 -7.63
CA ASN A 135 22.45 21.65 -7.66
C ASN A 135 21.59 20.50 -8.20
N ASP A 136 20.31 20.74 -8.48
CA ASP A 136 19.35 19.80 -9.07
C ASP A 136 19.21 18.43 -8.35
N SER A 137 19.83 18.25 -7.19
CA SER A 137 19.82 16.98 -6.47
C SER A 137 18.58 16.80 -5.63
N PHE A 138 17.97 17.90 -5.14
CA PHE A 138 16.73 17.88 -4.37
C PHE A 138 15.54 18.28 -5.25
N HIS A 139 14.43 17.56 -5.11
CA HIS A 139 13.22 17.87 -5.84
C HIS A 139 11.96 17.63 -5.00
N PHE A 140 10.94 18.42 -5.30
CA PHE A 140 9.57 18.16 -4.89
C PHE A 140 8.84 17.45 -6.03
N THR A 141 8.03 16.46 -5.69
CA THR A 141 7.27 15.68 -6.66
C THR A 141 5.78 15.79 -6.36
N ALA A 142 4.99 16.10 -7.38
CA ALA A 142 3.53 16.07 -7.32
C ALA A 142 2.96 15.41 -8.57
N GLY A 143 1.81 14.75 -8.44
CA GLY A 143 1.14 14.11 -9.55
C GLY A 143 0.10 13.12 -9.11
N PHE A 144 -0.07 12.07 -9.88
CA PHE A 144 -1.08 11.06 -9.61
C PHE A 144 -0.69 9.67 -10.11
N TYR A 145 -1.29 8.69 -9.45
CA TYR A 145 -1.32 7.29 -9.85
C TYR A 145 -2.74 6.90 -10.25
N VAL A 146 -2.89 6.06 -11.28
CA VAL A 146 -4.16 5.47 -11.71
C VAL A 146 -3.95 3.98 -11.88
N GLY A 147 -4.72 3.16 -11.19
CA GLY A 147 -4.48 1.71 -11.25
C GLY A 147 -5.49 0.87 -10.50
N SER A 148 -5.02 -0.25 -9.97
CA SER A 148 -5.89 -1.23 -9.34
C SER A 148 -6.75 -0.64 -8.23
N LYS A 149 -8.03 -0.98 -8.26
CA LYS A 149 -8.98 -0.71 -7.18
C LYS A 149 -8.83 -1.74 -6.07
N ASN A 150 -8.57 -3.00 -6.43
CA ASN A 150 -8.40 -4.11 -5.51
C ASN A 150 -6.93 -4.19 -5.10
N PHE A 151 -6.63 -3.82 -3.86
CA PHE A 151 -5.26 -3.78 -3.33
C PHE A 151 -4.80 -5.12 -2.78
N LEU A 152 -5.65 -5.78 -1.98
CA LEU A 152 -5.41 -7.11 -1.41
C LEU A 152 -6.63 -7.99 -1.62
N HIS A 153 -6.38 -9.26 -1.91
CA HIS A 153 -7.40 -10.29 -1.99
C HIS A 153 -7.09 -11.35 -0.94
N PHE A 154 -7.96 -11.46 0.06
CA PHE A 154 -7.87 -12.44 1.14
C PHE A 154 -8.71 -13.66 0.79
N ARG A 155 -8.13 -14.85 0.93
CA ARG A 155 -8.80 -16.13 0.71
C ARG A 155 -8.24 -17.20 1.66
N ASN A 156 -9.02 -18.23 1.94
CA ASN A 156 -8.52 -19.43 2.59
C ASN A 156 -7.58 -20.20 1.66
N THR A 157 -6.65 -20.94 2.25
CA THR A 157 -5.64 -21.70 1.49
C THR A 157 -6.23 -22.96 0.85
N ASN A 158 -7.19 -23.57 1.54
CA ASN A 158 -7.88 -24.78 1.10
C ASN A 158 -9.35 -24.46 0.86
N ASP A 159 -9.87 -24.81 -0.31
CA ASP A 159 -11.26 -24.61 -0.69
C ASP A 159 -12.19 -25.39 0.25
N GLY A 160 -13.28 -24.75 0.72
CA GLY A 160 -14.27 -25.35 1.59
C GLY A 160 -13.80 -25.62 3.05
N ALA A 161 -12.57 -25.24 3.42
CA ALA A 161 -11.99 -25.58 4.71
C ALA A 161 -12.66 -24.89 5.93
N LEU A 162 -13.54 -23.92 5.67
CA LEU A 162 -14.18 -23.09 6.70
C LEU A 162 -15.70 -23.28 6.76
N ASP A 163 -16.21 -24.43 6.29
CA ASP A 163 -17.63 -24.82 6.37
C ASP A 163 -18.17 -24.69 7.79
N PHE A 164 -17.38 -25.13 8.78
CA PHE A 164 -17.74 -25.04 10.19
C PHE A 164 -18.00 -23.60 10.68
N LEU A 165 -17.38 -22.58 10.06
CA LEU A 165 -17.67 -21.17 10.40
C LEU A 165 -19.01 -20.71 9.82
N TYR A 166 -19.38 -21.20 8.63
CA TYR A 166 -20.68 -20.93 8.05
C TYR A 166 -21.79 -21.59 8.86
N ASP A 167 -21.62 -22.90 9.21
CA ASP A 167 -22.55 -23.65 10.05
C ASP A 167 -22.75 -22.96 11.42
N ALA A 168 -21.66 -22.55 12.07
CA ALA A 168 -21.72 -21.83 13.36
C ALA A 168 -22.49 -20.50 13.22
N ASN A 169 -22.29 -19.74 12.15
CA ASN A 169 -23.03 -18.50 11.90
C ASN A 169 -24.53 -18.74 11.67
N THR A 170 -24.89 -19.80 10.99
CA THR A 170 -26.29 -20.19 10.83
C THR A 170 -26.94 -20.43 12.19
N LYS A 171 -26.25 -21.13 13.10
CA LYS A 171 -26.72 -21.35 14.48
C LYS A 171 -26.80 -20.06 15.30
N VAL A 172 -25.83 -19.18 15.19
CA VAL A 172 -25.86 -17.85 15.82
C VAL A 172 -27.07 -17.04 15.35
N GLU A 173 -27.37 -17.07 14.06
CA GLU A 173 -28.53 -16.37 13.50
C GLU A 173 -29.88 -16.99 13.96
N GLU A 174 -29.98 -18.31 14.01
CA GLU A 174 -31.16 -19.01 14.55
C GLU A 174 -31.38 -18.63 16.01
N TYR A 175 -30.32 -18.64 16.83
CA TYR A 175 -30.39 -18.27 18.24
C TYR A 175 -30.77 -16.79 18.43
N ASN A 176 -30.17 -15.90 17.66
CA ASN A 176 -30.51 -14.47 17.70
C ASN A 176 -32.00 -14.24 17.38
N ARG A 177 -32.56 -14.96 16.41
CA ARG A 177 -33.99 -14.89 16.08
C ARG A 177 -34.89 -15.45 17.15
N ALA A 178 -34.51 -16.62 17.73
CA ALA A 178 -35.33 -17.31 18.74
C ALA A 178 -35.40 -16.53 20.06
N PHE A 179 -34.28 -15.93 20.49
CA PHE A 179 -34.15 -15.30 21.80
C PHE A 179 -34.04 -13.77 21.77
N ASN A 180 -34.24 -13.15 20.57
CA ASN A 180 -34.11 -11.71 20.37
C ASN A 180 -32.77 -11.14 20.87
N THR A 181 -31.69 -11.90 20.68
CA THR A 181 -30.32 -11.52 21.02
C THR A 181 -29.61 -10.91 19.81
N ARG A 182 -28.41 -10.38 20.02
CA ARG A 182 -27.59 -9.75 18.96
C ARG A 182 -26.13 -10.18 19.04
N PHE A 183 -25.88 -11.49 19.01
CA PHE A 183 -24.51 -11.99 18.92
C PHE A 183 -23.92 -11.64 17.57
N SER A 184 -22.66 -11.22 17.61
CA SER A 184 -21.89 -10.96 16.39
C SER A 184 -21.59 -12.25 15.64
N PRO A 185 -21.47 -12.22 14.30
CA PRO A 185 -21.06 -13.37 13.53
C PRO A 185 -19.66 -13.86 13.96
N VAL A 186 -19.49 -15.18 13.92
CA VAL A 186 -18.19 -15.85 14.11
C VAL A 186 -17.39 -15.77 12.81
N GLY A 187 -16.11 -15.49 12.91
CA GLY A 187 -15.24 -15.39 11.72
C GLY A 187 -13.79 -15.20 12.08
N LEU A 188 -13.01 -14.88 11.09
CA LEU A 188 -11.58 -14.63 11.24
C LEU A 188 -11.34 -13.14 11.48
N LYS A 189 -10.71 -12.82 12.60
CA LYS A 189 -10.42 -11.45 12.99
C LYS A 189 -9.22 -10.89 12.21
N PHE A 190 -9.45 -9.79 11.54
CA PHE A 190 -8.41 -8.99 10.93
C PHE A 190 -8.54 -7.54 11.41
N GLY A 191 -7.82 -7.19 12.48
CA GLY A 191 -8.01 -5.94 13.20
C GLY A 191 -9.44 -5.82 13.73
N ASP A 192 -10.16 -4.76 13.33
CA ASP A 192 -11.56 -4.50 13.71
C ASP A 192 -12.59 -5.16 12.77
N TYR A 193 -12.14 -5.89 11.76
CA TYR A 193 -13.01 -6.59 10.81
C TYR A 193 -13.07 -8.07 11.13
N VAL A 194 -14.26 -8.64 10.97
CA VAL A 194 -14.51 -10.08 11.07
C VAL A 194 -14.89 -10.59 9.68
N PHE A 195 -14.07 -11.48 9.15
CA PHE A 195 -14.31 -12.14 7.86
C PHE A 195 -15.08 -13.43 8.10
N THR A 196 -16.29 -13.52 7.59
CA THR A 196 -17.15 -14.70 7.69
C THR A 196 -16.98 -15.59 6.46
N ALA A 197 -17.12 -16.92 6.64
CA ALA A 197 -17.17 -17.84 5.51
C ALA A 197 -18.51 -17.75 4.79
N ASP A 198 -18.50 -18.04 3.49
CA ASP A 198 -19.70 -18.23 2.68
C ASP A 198 -20.27 -19.65 2.81
N GLU A 199 -21.38 -19.96 2.12
CA GLU A 199 -22.05 -21.25 2.11
C GLU A 199 -21.17 -22.41 1.60
N ASN A 200 -20.10 -22.11 0.87
CA ASN A 200 -19.13 -23.07 0.37
C ASN A 200 -17.92 -23.24 1.31
N GLY A 201 -17.95 -22.65 2.51
CA GLY A 201 -16.85 -22.67 3.46
C GLY A 201 -15.63 -21.86 3.01
N ASN A 202 -15.83 -20.81 2.24
CA ASN A 202 -14.75 -19.97 1.74
C ASN A 202 -14.81 -18.55 2.29
N ILE A 203 -13.64 -17.99 2.51
CA ILE A 203 -13.45 -16.54 2.71
C ILE A 203 -12.91 -15.97 1.41
N ASP A 204 -13.63 -15.00 0.86
CA ASP A 204 -13.24 -14.23 -0.32
C ASP A 204 -13.51 -12.73 -0.03
N VAL A 205 -12.48 -12.03 0.40
CA VAL A 205 -12.56 -10.63 0.83
C VAL A 205 -11.55 -9.80 0.06
N MET A 206 -12.04 -8.73 -0.57
CA MET A 206 -11.21 -7.77 -1.29
C MET A 206 -11.07 -6.47 -0.49
N MET A 207 -9.83 -6.05 -0.25
CA MET A 207 -9.53 -4.70 0.21
C MET A 207 -9.46 -3.76 -1.00
N LYS A 208 -10.39 -2.80 -1.05
CA LYS A 208 -10.53 -1.86 -2.17
C LYS A 208 -10.04 -0.47 -1.77
N THR A 209 -9.39 0.21 -2.72
CA THR A 209 -8.91 1.60 -2.62
C THR A 209 -9.42 2.41 -3.81
N ASN A 210 -9.10 3.70 -3.87
CA ASN A 210 -9.45 4.53 -5.02
C ASN A 210 -8.61 4.14 -6.25
N VAL A 211 -9.21 4.26 -7.43
CA VAL A 211 -8.52 4.08 -8.72
C VAL A 211 -7.56 5.24 -8.98
N PHE A 212 -8.04 6.48 -8.78
CA PHE A 212 -7.24 7.69 -8.89
C PHE A 212 -6.64 8.02 -7.53
N LYS A 213 -5.31 8.21 -7.48
CA LYS A 213 -4.53 8.35 -6.27
C LYS A 213 -3.57 9.54 -6.43
N PRO A 214 -3.89 10.73 -5.91
CA PRO A 214 -2.94 11.84 -5.85
C PRO A 214 -1.63 11.44 -5.15
N TYR A 215 -0.54 12.08 -5.54
CA TYR A 215 0.79 11.84 -4.99
C TYR A 215 1.48 13.16 -4.64
N LEU A 216 2.14 13.19 -3.50
CA LEU A 216 3.06 14.24 -3.10
C LEU A 216 4.32 13.60 -2.50
N GLY A 217 5.47 14.14 -2.85
CA GLY A 217 6.74 13.61 -2.37
C GLY A 217 7.88 14.59 -2.45
N VAL A 218 9.01 14.14 -1.94
CA VAL A 218 10.31 14.78 -2.03
C VAL A 218 11.35 13.75 -2.40
N GLY A 219 12.40 14.16 -3.05
CA GLY A 219 13.46 13.24 -3.42
C GLY A 219 14.83 13.89 -3.49
N VAL A 220 15.84 13.02 -3.57
CA VAL A 220 17.23 13.40 -3.79
C VAL A 220 17.84 12.54 -4.87
N GLY A 221 18.79 13.12 -5.59
CA GLY A 221 19.42 12.49 -6.76
C GLY A 221 18.86 13.04 -8.07
N LYS A 222 19.25 12.45 -9.16
CA LYS A 222 18.92 12.93 -10.50
C LYS A 222 18.20 11.83 -11.29
N HIS A 223 17.05 12.15 -11.83
CA HIS A 223 16.32 11.26 -12.74
C HIS A 223 16.82 11.32 -14.17
N ILE A 224 17.64 12.33 -14.49
CA ILE A 224 18.33 12.50 -15.76
C ILE A 224 19.81 12.70 -15.48
N ALA A 225 20.64 11.85 -16.02
CA ALA A 225 22.09 11.94 -15.87
C ALA A 225 22.66 13.15 -16.63
N GLN A 226 23.56 13.91 -16.00
CA GLN A 226 24.21 15.07 -16.59
C GLN A 226 25.44 14.66 -17.42
N ASN A 227 26.49 14.25 -16.71
CA ASN A 227 27.79 13.95 -17.29
C ASN A 227 27.97 12.50 -17.69
N HIS A 228 27.11 11.60 -17.18
CA HIS A 228 27.12 10.17 -17.46
C HIS A 228 25.77 9.72 -18.02
N ARG A 229 25.67 8.51 -18.50
CA ARG A 229 24.40 7.95 -18.98
C ARG A 229 23.52 7.37 -17.86
N LEU A 230 24.11 7.08 -16.70
CA LEU A 230 23.41 6.52 -15.55
C LEU A 230 23.19 7.58 -14.49
N SER A 231 22.04 7.58 -13.88
CA SER A 231 21.67 8.40 -12.73
C SER A 231 20.92 7.60 -11.69
N PHE A 232 21.00 8.07 -10.45
CA PHE A 232 20.38 7.44 -9.29
C PHE A 232 19.56 8.47 -8.53
N ALA A 233 18.37 8.05 -8.06
CA ALA A 233 17.50 8.88 -7.26
C ALA A 233 16.81 8.06 -6.16
N LEU A 234 16.45 8.76 -5.09
CA LEU A 234 15.70 8.26 -3.95
C LEU A 234 14.50 9.18 -3.72
N ASP A 235 13.30 8.64 -3.79
CA ASP A 235 12.03 9.36 -3.62
C ASP A 235 11.30 8.89 -2.37
N LEU A 236 10.79 9.82 -1.58
CA LEU A 236 9.92 9.61 -0.45
C LEU A 236 8.62 10.39 -0.63
N GLY A 237 7.47 9.75 -0.46
CA GLY A 237 6.19 10.43 -0.65
C GLY A 237 5.00 9.70 -0.08
N LEU A 238 3.82 10.22 -0.39
CA LEU A 238 2.53 9.68 0.00
C LEU A 238 1.63 9.54 -1.24
N ILE A 239 1.09 8.36 -1.44
CA ILE A 239 0.07 8.06 -2.43
C ILE A 239 -1.28 8.09 -1.72
N PHE A 240 -2.13 9.08 -2.00
CA PHE A 240 -3.44 9.24 -1.39
C PHE A 240 -4.45 8.30 -2.07
N TRP A 241 -4.64 7.13 -1.50
CA TRP A 241 -5.46 6.07 -2.07
C TRP A 241 -6.90 6.01 -1.53
N GLY A 242 -7.23 6.91 -0.57
CA GLY A 242 -8.52 6.99 0.13
C GLY A 242 -8.70 5.90 1.18
N ALA A 243 -9.75 6.01 1.97
CA ALA A 243 -10.06 5.05 3.03
C ALA A 243 -10.28 3.64 2.44
N PRO A 244 -9.49 2.63 2.85
CA PRO A 244 -9.66 1.26 2.39
C PRO A 244 -10.99 0.66 2.84
N LYS A 245 -11.63 -0.10 1.95
CA LYS A 245 -12.88 -0.80 2.21
C LYS A 245 -12.71 -2.29 2.01
N PHE A 246 -13.20 -3.08 2.95
CA PHE A 246 -13.25 -4.54 2.82
C PHE A 246 -14.61 -4.94 2.26
N VAL A 247 -14.58 -5.69 1.18
CA VAL A 247 -15.79 -6.07 0.42
C VAL A 247 -15.74 -7.57 0.15
N LEU A 248 -16.81 -8.26 0.51
CA LEU A 248 -17.01 -9.67 0.17
C LEU A 248 -17.19 -9.86 -1.34
N ASN A 249 -17.02 -11.07 -1.83
CA ASN A 249 -17.22 -11.42 -3.25
C ASN A 249 -18.62 -11.06 -3.77
N ASN A 250 -19.63 -11.15 -2.90
CA ASN A 250 -21.02 -10.76 -3.22
C ASN A 250 -21.25 -9.23 -3.27
N GLY A 251 -20.20 -8.43 -3.12
CA GLY A 251 -20.27 -6.96 -3.15
C GLY A 251 -20.65 -6.29 -1.82
N LYS A 252 -20.95 -7.05 -0.77
CA LYS A 252 -21.31 -6.50 0.54
C LYS A 252 -20.07 -5.95 1.25
N GLU A 253 -20.13 -4.68 1.69
CA GLU A 253 -19.07 -4.04 2.47
C GLU A 253 -19.10 -4.56 3.92
N ILE A 254 -17.93 -4.99 4.40
CA ILE A 254 -17.73 -5.41 5.79
C ILE A 254 -17.51 -4.15 6.62
N LYS A 255 -18.39 -3.92 7.60
CA LYS A 255 -18.26 -2.79 8.53
C LYS A 255 -17.29 -3.14 9.66
N SER A 256 -16.49 -2.16 10.08
CA SER A 256 -15.66 -2.28 11.28
C SER A 256 -16.53 -2.45 12.53
N SER A 257 -16.11 -3.30 13.44
CA SER A 257 -16.77 -3.47 14.75
C SER A 257 -16.55 -2.27 15.68
N GLY A 258 -15.57 -1.42 15.38
CA GLY A 258 -15.28 -0.18 16.11
C GLY A 258 -14.79 -0.37 17.55
N LYS A 259 -14.47 -1.61 17.98
CA LYS A 259 -14.20 -1.93 19.39
C LYS A 259 -12.73 -1.98 19.78
N GLU A 260 -11.81 -2.03 18.84
CA GLU A 260 -10.38 -2.15 19.18
C GLU A 260 -9.49 -1.25 18.31
N ALA A 261 -8.50 -0.62 18.96
CA ALA A 261 -7.42 0.13 18.31
C ALA A 261 -6.36 -0.86 17.78
N GLY A 262 -6.56 -1.39 16.57
CA GLY A 262 -5.67 -2.35 15.93
C GLY A 262 -5.02 -1.81 14.64
N ILE A 263 -4.41 -2.74 13.89
CA ILE A 263 -3.82 -2.49 12.56
C ILE A 263 -4.79 -1.79 11.61
N THR A 264 -6.08 -2.08 11.71
CA THR A 264 -7.14 -1.47 10.89
C THR A 264 -7.40 -0.01 11.23
N GLN A 265 -7.22 0.42 12.47
CA GLN A 265 -7.26 1.84 12.82
C GLN A 265 -6.09 2.58 12.17
N VAL A 266 -4.94 1.93 12.03
CA VAL A 266 -3.81 2.48 11.28
C VAL A 266 -4.16 2.60 9.79
N PHE A 267 -4.81 1.60 9.20
CA PHE A 267 -5.25 1.65 7.79
C PHE A 267 -6.41 2.63 7.56
N SER A 268 -7.36 2.78 8.50
CA SER A 268 -8.44 3.76 8.38
C SER A 268 -7.95 5.22 8.54
N TRP A 269 -6.83 5.42 9.21
CA TRP A 269 -6.16 6.73 9.33
C TRP A 269 -5.22 7.00 8.16
N LEU A 270 -4.77 5.97 7.46
CA LEU A 270 -3.91 6.06 6.31
C LEU A 270 -4.76 6.14 5.03
N ASP A 271 -5.43 7.30 4.82
CA ASP A 271 -5.95 7.65 3.50
C ASP A 271 -4.82 7.73 2.44
N ALA A 272 -3.58 7.48 2.88
CA ALA A 272 -2.38 7.55 2.07
C ALA A 272 -1.43 6.38 2.33
N TRP A 273 -0.88 5.80 1.26
CA TRP A 273 0.16 4.79 1.27
C TRP A 273 1.55 5.45 1.24
N PRO A 274 2.45 5.13 2.18
CA PRO A 274 3.82 5.64 2.13
C PRO A 274 4.56 5.05 0.92
N SER A 275 5.27 5.90 0.20
CA SER A 275 6.08 5.53 -0.95
C SER A 275 7.54 5.88 -0.67
N LEU A 276 8.39 4.87 -0.65
CA LEU A 276 9.84 5.01 -0.67
C LEU A 276 10.33 4.25 -1.88
N GLN A 277 10.98 4.94 -2.80
CA GLN A 277 11.47 4.34 -4.04
C GLN A 277 12.94 4.69 -4.30
N VAL A 278 13.68 3.68 -4.71
CA VAL A 278 15.03 3.81 -5.26
C VAL A 278 14.90 3.66 -6.77
N LYS A 279 15.53 4.55 -7.52
CA LYS A 279 15.48 4.57 -8.97
C LYS A 279 16.88 4.59 -9.57
N LEU A 280 17.06 3.78 -10.60
CA LEU A 280 18.19 3.83 -11.53
C LEU A 280 17.66 4.26 -12.90
N ALA A 281 18.22 5.30 -13.46
CA ALA A 281 17.79 5.81 -14.77
C ALA A 281 18.97 5.83 -15.77
N TYR A 282 18.64 5.56 -17.04
CA TYR A 282 19.56 5.59 -18.16
C TYR A 282 19.12 6.67 -19.16
N LYS A 283 20.01 7.64 -19.42
CA LYS A 283 19.78 8.70 -20.40
C LYS A 283 19.98 8.16 -21.81
N ILE A 284 18.97 8.29 -22.65
CA ILE A 284 18.99 7.84 -24.05
C ILE A 284 19.69 8.89 -24.92
N PHE A 285 19.27 10.15 -24.81
CA PHE A 285 19.86 11.31 -25.50
C PHE A 285 19.77 12.58 -24.67
#